data_a7a1691b93ac459c0a4416e5589072f3
#
_entry.id   a7a1691b93ac459c0a4416e5589072f3
#
_cell.length_a   1.000
_cell.length_b   1.000
_cell.length_c   1.000
_cell.angle_alpha   90.00
_cell.angle_beta   90.00
_cell.angle_gamma   90.00
#
_symmetry.space_group_name_H-M   'P 1'
#
loop_
_entity.id
_entity.type
_entity.pdbx_description
1 polymer ?
#
loop_
_entity_poly.entity_id
_entity_poly.type
_entity_poly.pdbx_seq_one_letter_code
_entity_poly.pdbx_strand_id
1 'polypeptide(L)'
;MPTESKLPDDQRGILNNLSKLTQHIEQLSAESQAKVAEYVTFLQWQEAQKQAAGAEGWSFSFVEGFKEAAIFASRAAAGMDVMLAPATVGGETRPALWAHPPLAGQAVIEYHVPVPQQVSQVWLRLAFGIRDGAEIAPDNLVAFSVRINGLRVWGQQSNAQSWQTVDIPLNLVSGDIARIEFATEALGSHQWTWAVWGEPELRGKVVK
;
A
#
# COMPACT_ATOMS: atom_id res chain seq x y z
N MET A 1 42.46 19.01 -34.07
CA MET A 1 42.15 17.58 -33.83
C MET A 1 41.54 17.48 -32.47
N PRO A 2 40.26 17.18 -32.30
CA PRO A 2 39.69 16.96 -30.98
C PRO A 2 40.16 15.60 -30.48
N THR A 3 40.72 15.56 -29.27
CA THR A 3 41.10 14.35 -28.53
C THR A 3 39.84 13.60 -28.10
N GLU A 4 39.59 12.41 -28.63
CA GLU A 4 38.58 11.48 -28.13
C GLU A 4 38.90 11.15 -26.68
N SER A 5 38.05 11.62 -25.75
CA SER A 5 38.08 11.24 -24.35
C SER A 5 37.67 9.77 -24.24
N LYS A 6 38.66 8.88 -24.03
CA LYS A 6 38.38 7.46 -23.73
C LYS A 6 37.74 7.37 -22.36
N LEU A 7 36.50 6.85 -22.31
CA LEU A 7 35.79 6.50 -21.05
C LEU A 7 36.66 5.52 -20.23
N PRO A 8 36.67 5.63 -18.90
CA PRO A 8 37.30 4.67 -17.99
C PRO A 8 36.79 3.24 -18.20
N ASP A 9 37.64 2.24 -17.97
CA ASP A 9 37.33 0.83 -18.27
C ASP A 9 36.16 0.28 -17.44
N ASP A 10 35.96 0.77 -16.21
CA ASP A 10 34.82 0.47 -15.35
C ASP A 10 33.48 0.95 -15.95
N GLN A 11 33.46 2.16 -16.53
CA GLN A 11 32.28 2.69 -17.19
C GLN A 11 31.94 1.95 -18.48
N ARG A 12 32.94 1.45 -19.22
CA ARG A 12 32.72 0.61 -20.42
C ARG A 12 32.08 -0.73 -20.03
N GLY A 13 32.49 -1.35 -18.92
CA GLY A 13 31.90 -2.58 -18.40
C GLY A 13 30.43 -2.42 -18.06
N ILE A 14 30.06 -1.33 -17.41
CA ILE A 14 28.66 -1.01 -17.05
C ILE A 14 27.81 -0.81 -18.32
N LEU A 15 28.28 -0.01 -19.27
CA LEU A 15 27.56 0.24 -20.53
C LEU A 15 27.32 -1.04 -21.34
N ASN A 16 28.32 -1.93 -21.41
CA ASN A 16 28.19 -3.22 -22.09
C ASN A 16 27.14 -4.12 -21.40
N ASN A 17 27.08 -4.14 -20.08
CA ASN A 17 26.09 -4.90 -19.33
C ASN A 17 24.68 -4.34 -19.51
N LEU A 18 24.51 -3.02 -19.49
CA LEU A 18 23.22 -2.36 -19.76
C LEU A 18 22.73 -2.65 -21.17
N SER A 19 23.61 -2.58 -22.18
CA SER A 19 23.25 -2.90 -23.57
C SER A 19 22.78 -4.35 -23.73
N LYS A 20 23.45 -5.30 -23.09
CA LYS A 20 23.02 -6.71 -23.08
C LYS A 20 21.69 -6.91 -22.39
N LEU A 21 21.47 -6.22 -21.25
CA LEU A 21 20.22 -6.29 -20.52
C LEU A 21 19.06 -5.75 -21.37
N THR A 22 19.25 -4.61 -22.03
CA THR A 22 18.23 -4.03 -22.93
C THR A 22 17.87 -5.03 -24.04
N GLN A 23 18.89 -5.63 -24.68
CA GLN A 23 18.66 -6.63 -25.73
C GLN A 23 17.90 -7.85 -25.22
N HIS A 24 18.19 -8.33 -24.00
CA HIS A 24 17.44 -9.44 -23.40
C HIS A 24 15.99 -9.05 -23.14
N ILE A 25 15.73 -7.84 -22.64
CA ILE A 25 14.37 -7.36 -22.39
C ILE A 25 13.57 -7.25 -23.69
N GLU A 26 14.18 -6.76 -24.78
CA GLU A 26 13.54 -6.65 -26.10
C GLU A 26 13.13 -8.01 -26.69
N GLN A 27 13.80 -9.09 -26.30
CA GLN A 27 13.51 -10.47 -26.74
C GLN A 27 12.38 -11.14 -25.94
N LEU A 28 11.93 -10.52 -24.83
CA LEU A 28 10.83 -11.05 -24.03
C LEU A 28 9.49 -10.79 -24.72
N SER A 29 8.47 -11.58 -24.35
CA SER A 29 7.09 -11.31 -24.73
C SER A 29 6.61 -9.97 -24.14
N ALA A 30 5.61 -9.34 -24.75
CA ALA A 30 5.03 -8.08 -24.29
C ALA A 30 4.56 -8.17 -22.83
N GLU A 31 3.98 -9.32 -22.42
CA GLU A 31 3.58 -9.58 -21.04
C GLU A 31 4.78 -9.59 -20.07
N SER A 32 5.89 -10.24 -20.49
CA SER A 32 7.10 -10.28 -19.67
C SER A 32 7.81 -8.94 -19.60
N GLN A 33 7.78 -8.14 -20.69
CA GLN A 33 8.29 -6.77 -20.70
C GLN A 33 7.51 -5.88 -19.74
N ALA A 34 6.18 -6.01 -19.68
CA ALA A 34 5.34 -5.29 -18.72
C ALA A 34 5.73 -5.63 -17.27
N LYS A 35 5.93 -6.92 -16.95
CA LYS A 35 6.39 -7.36 -15.61
C LYS A 35 7.78 -6.80 -15.25
N VAL A 36 8.69 -6.72 -16.22
CA VAL A 36 10.01 -6.10 -15.99
C VAL A 36 9.87 -4.60 -15.71
N ALA A 37 9.02 -3.89 -16.47
CA ALA A 37 8.75 -2.47 -16.25
C ALA A 37 8.13 -2.21 -14.85
N GLU A 38 7.17 -3.03 -14.42
CA GLU A 38 6.62 -2.99 -13.06
C GLU A 38 7.71 -3.20 -12.00
N TYR A 39 8.58 -4.18 -12.21
CA TYR A 39 9.68 -4.45 -11.27
C TYR A 39 10.69 -3.29 -11.20
N VAL A 40 11.02 -2.64 -12.32
CA VAL A 40 11.89 -1.46 -12.34
C VAL A 40 11.23 -0.29 -11.60
N THR A 41 9.94 -0.05 -11.83
CA THR A 41 9.17 0.97 -11.11
C THR A 41 9.17 0.70 -9.61
N PHE A 42 9.00 -0.55 -9.21
CA PHE A 42 9.10 -0.98 -7.82
C PHE A 42 10.48 -0.70 -7.21
N LEU A 43 11.58 -1.01 -7.91
CA LEU A 43 12.94 -0.72 -7.44
C LEU A 43 13.20 0.78 -7.30
N GLN A 44 12.75 1.59 -8.26
CA GLN A 44 12.87 3.05 -8.20
C GLN A 44 12.12 3.63 -7.01
N TRP A 45 10.90 3.15 -6.77
CA TRP A 45 10.12 3.51 -5.60
C TRP A 45 10.84 3.08 -4.30
N GLN A 46 11.38 1.86 -4.23
CA GLN A 46 12.15 1.37 -3.09
C GLN A 46 13.37 2.26 -2.78
N GLU A 47 14.08 2.72 -3.81
CA GLU A 47 15.22 3.61 -3.64
C GLU A 47 14.82 5.02 -3.18
N ALA A 48 13.70 5.55 -3.70
CA ALA A 48 13.14 6.81 -3.25
C ALA A 48 12.74 6.74 -1.76
N GLN A 49 12.15 5.63 -1.31
CA GLN A 49 11.83 5.40 0.10
C GLN A 49 13.10 5.33 0.98
N LYS A 50 14.18 4.70 0.51
CA LYS A 50 15.47 4.68 1.22
C LYS A 50 16.07 6.09 1.38
N GLN A 51 15.92 6.95 0.37
CA GLN A 51 16.41 8.33 0.41
C GLN A 51 15.55 9.21 1.33
N ALA A 52 14.23 9.01 1.35
CA ALA A 52 13.32 9.72 2.26
C ALA A 52 13.54 9.35 3.73
N ALA A 53 14.02 8.13 4.02
CA ALA A 53 14.35 7.66 5.38
C ALA A 53 15.54 8.39 6.03
N GLY A 54 16.18 9.32 5.34
CA GLY A 54 17.51 9.86 5.73
C GLY A 54 17.55 10.88 6.86
N ALA A 55 16.43 11.35 7.45
CA ALA A 55 16.53 12.43 8.45
C ALA A 55 16.06 12.05 9.86
N GLU A 56 14.91 11.41 10.08
CA GLU A 56 14.39 11.14 11.44
C GLU A 56 13.61 9.83 11.60
N GLY A 57 13.45 9.01 10.56
CA GLY A 57 12.67 7.77 10.59
C GLY A 57 12.30 7.29 9.20
N TRP A 58 11.83 6.06 9.10
CA TRP A 58 11.26 5.51 7.89
C TRP A 58 9.73 5.64 7.94
N SER A 59 9.13 6.01 6.81
CA SER A 59 7.68 5.96 6.65
C SER A 59 7.27 5.42 5.28
N PHE A 60 6.06 4.87 5.20
CA PHE A 60 5.42 4.44 3.99
C PHE A 60 3.95 4.84 4.00
N SER A 61 3.53 5.71 3.07
CA SER A 61 2.15 6.14 2.90
C SER A 61 1.40 5.19 1.95
N PHE A 62 0.35 4.53 2.44
CA PHE A 62 -0.49 3.66 1.61
C PHE A 62 -1.38 4.45 0.65
N VAL A 63 -1.66 5.72 0.94
CA VAL A 63 -2.36 6.64 0.04
C VAL A 63 -1.50 6.93 -1.19
N GLU A 64 -0.23 7.28 -0.99
CA GLU A 64 0.71 7.56 -2.09
C GLU A 64 1.03 6.30 -2.89
N GLY A 65 1.15 5.15 -2.22
CA GLY A 65 1.42 3.85 -2.83
C GLY A 65 0.19 3.16 -3.44
N PHE A 66 -0.99 3.80 -3.53
CA PHE A 66 -2.22 3.13 -3.96
C PHE A 66 -2.17 2.55 -5.39
N LYS A 67 -1.40 3.15 -6.26
CA LYS A 67 -1.24 2.66 -7.65
C LYS A 67 -0.59 1.28 -7.74
N GLU A 68 0.18 0.91 -6.72
CA GLU A 68 0.89 -0.38 -6.62
C GLU A 68 0.09 -1.42 -5.83
N ALA A 69 -1.11 -1.05 -5.34
CA ALA A 69 -1.95 -1.95 -4.58
C ALA A 69 -2.68 -2.94 -5.48
N ALA A 70 -2.76 -4.20 -5.06
CA ALA A 70 -3.69 -5.16 -5.61
C ALA A 70 -5.05 -5.03 -4.93
N ILE A 71 -6.12 -4.95 -5.73
CA ILE A 71 -7.49 -4.80 -5.23
C ILE A 71 -8.29 -6.02 -5.65
N PHE A 72 -8.92 -6.68 -4.68
CA PHE A 72 -9.76 -7.84 -4.96
C PHE A 72 -10.85 -8.05 -3.90
N ALA A 73 -11.86 -8.82 -4.28
CA ALA A 73 -12.88 -9.32 -3.37
C ALA A 73 -12.52 -10.74 -2.92
N SER A 74 -12.71 -11.07 -1.63
CA SER A 74 -12.49 -12.43 -1.12
C SER A 74 -13.51 -13.46 -1.66
N ARG A 75 -14.63 -12.97 -2.21
CA ARG A 75 -15.68 -13.73 -2.89
C ARG A 75 -16.06 -12.99 -4.18
N ALA A 76 -17.36 -12.75 -4.42
CA ALA A 76 -17.82 -11.98 -5.58
C ALA A 76 -17.66 -10.48 -5.34
N ALA A 77 -17.19 -9.74 -6.36
CA ALA A 77 -16.96 -8.30 -6.27
C ALA A 77 -18.23 -7.43 -6.44
N ALA A 78 -19.41 -8.03 -6.60
CA ALA A 78 -20.64 -7.28 -6.79
C ALA A 78 -20.91 -6.34 -5.60
N GLY A 79 -21.11 -5.05 -5.87
CA GLY A 79 -21.31 -4.00 -4.86
C GLY A 79 -20.04 -3.47 -4.19
N MET A 80 -18.87 -4.03 -4.50
CA MET A 80 -17.60 -3.52 -4.01
C MET A 80 -17.23 -2.23 -4.74
N ASP A 81 -16.77 -1.22 -3.96
CA ASP A 81 -16.18 0.00 -4.52
C ASP A 81 -14.91 0.37 -3.76
N VAL A 82 -13.77 0.30 -4.45
CA VAL A 82 -12.44 0.58 -3.90
C VAL A 82 -11.73 1.61 -4.77
N MET A 83 -11.36 2.74 -4.17
CA MET A 83 -10.65 3.81 -4.86
C MET A 83 -9.82 4.66 -3.90
N LEU A 84 -8.91 5.43 -4.47
CA LEU A 84 -8.23 6.52 -3.76
C LEU A 84 -9.01 7.83 -3.96
N ALA A 85 -9.57 8.37 -2.91
CA ALA A 85 -10.22 9.68 -2.92
C ALA A 85 -10.29 10.30 -1.52
N PRO A 86 -10.36 11.63 -1.38
CA PRO A 86 -10.66 12.25 -0.09
C PRO A 86 -11.99 11.71 0.47
N ALA A 87 -12.05 11.52 1.78
CA ALA A 87 -13.25 11.10 2.47
C ALA A 87 -13.55 12.04 3.65
N THR A 88 -14.81 12.43 3.79
CA THR A 88 -15.30 13.20 4.94
C THR A 88 -16.00 12.25 5.90
N VAL A 89 -15.58 12.25 7.16
CA VAL A 89 -16.15 11.43 8.24
C VAL A 89 -16.28 12.31 9.48
N GLY A 90 -17.51 12.52 9.95
CA GLY A 90 -17.79 13.41 11.07
C GLY A 90 -17.44 14.87 10.80
N GLY A 91 -17.58 15.32 9.55
CA GLY A 91 -17.24 16.69 9.11
C GLY A 91 -15.74 16.94 8.86
N GLU A 92 -14.86 15.98 9.14
CA GLU A 92 -13.41 16.11 8.88
C GLU A 92 -13.03 15.35 7.61
N THR A 93 -12.39 16.05 6.65
CA THR A 93 -11.93 15.46 5.39
C THR A 93 -10.47 15.06 5.47
N ARG A 94 -10.15 13.81 5.06
CA ARG A 94 -8.79 13.28 4.99
C ARG A 94 -8.54 12.59 3.65
N PRO A 95 -7.27 12.51 3.17
CA PRO A 95 -6.87 11.54 2.15
C PRO A 95 -7.22 10.12 2.62
N ALA A 96 -7.87 9.33 1.77
CA ALA A 96 -8.38 8.04 2.21
C ALA A 96 -8.40 6.99 1.10
N LEU A 97 -8.32 5.73 1.52
CA LEU A 97 -8.65 4.57 0.71
C LEU A 97 -10.12 4.22 0.96
N TRP A 98 -10.95 4.40 -0.03
CA TRP A 98 -12.31 3.88 0.02
C TRP A 98 -12.27 2.37 -0.12
N ALA A 99 -13.02 1.67 0.70
CA ALA A 99 -13.03 0.22 0.75
C ALA A 99 -14.43 -0.27 1.09
N HIS A 100 -15.41 0.06 0.23
CA HIS A 100 -16.78 -0.41 0.40
C HIS A 100 -16.82 -1.92 0.21
N PRO A 101 -17.30 -2.69 1.19
CA PRO A 101 -17.34 -4.14 1.08
C PRO A 101 -18.31 -4.59 -0.01
N PRO A 102 -18.08 -5.76 -0.64
CA PRO A 102 -19.01 -6.37 -1.57
C PRO A 102 -20.28 -6.88 -0.86
N LEU A 103 -21.27 -7.32 -1.64
CA LEU A 103 -22.49 -7.98 -1.14
C LEU A 103 -22.19 -9.18 -0.24
N ALA A 104 -21.07 -9.87 -0.44
CA ALA A 104 -20.62 -11.01 0.36
C ALA A 104 -19.11 -11.13 0.35
N GLY A 105 -18.53 -11.30 1.53
CA GLY A 105 -17.09 -11.39 1.74
C GLY A 105 -16.46 -10.02 1.96
N GLN A 106 -15.18 -9.90 1.65
CA GLN A 106 -14.35 -8.75 1.98
C GLN A 106 -13.91 -8.00 0.72
N ALA A 107 -13.88 -6.66 0.78
CA ALA A 107 -13.03 -5.86 -0.07
C ALA A 107 -11.62 -5.85 0.53
N VAL A 108 -10.62 -6.15 -0.28
CA VAL A 108 -9.21 -6.23 0.17
C VAL A 108 -8.35 -5.33 -0.69
N ILE A 109 -7.53 -4.50 -0.03
CA ILE A 109 -6.47 -3.69 -0.63
C ILE A 109 -5.15 -4.25 -0.10
N GLU A 110 -4.36 -4.87 -0.98
CA GLU A 110 -3.11 -5.54 -0.63
C GLU A 110 -1.91 -4.75 -1.14
N TYR A 111 -0.91 -4.60 -0.30
CA TYR A 111 0.37 -3.96 -0.61
C TYR A 111 1.53 -4.91 -0.31
N HIS A 112 2.58 -4.83 -1.13
CA HIS A 112 3.87 -5.46 -0.88
C HIS A 112 4.89 -4.38 -0.53
N VAL A 113 5.17 -4.22 0.75
CA VAL A 113 5.99 -3.12 1.27
C VAL A 113 7.38 -3.62 1.63
N PRO A 114 8.45 -3.16 0.96
CA PRO A 114 9.81 -3.47 1.36
C PRO A 114 10.16 -2.73 2.65
N VAL A 115 10.58 -3.48 3.66
CA VAL A 115 11.03 -2.97 4.95
C VAL A 115 12.54 -2.79 4.91
N PRO A 116 13.09 -1.55 5.04
CA PRO A 116 14.54 -1.34 4.98
C PRO A 116 15.29 -2.08 6.10
N GLN A 117 16.53 -2.50 5.83
CA GLN A 117 17.35 -3.26 6.80
C GLN A 117 17.64 -2.51 8.10
N GLN A 118 17.69 -1.18 8.04
CA GLN A 118 18.00 -0.34 9.21
C GLN A 118 16.75 0.05 10.02
N VAL A 119 15.57 -0.44 9.64
CA VAL A 119 14.32 -0.11 10.33
C VAL A 119 14.07 -1.09 11.47
N SER A 120 13.81 -0.55 12.63
CA SER A 120 13.35 -1.29 13.81
C SER A 120 12.08 -0.67 14.35
N GLN A 121 11.32 -1.40 15.15
CA GLN A 121 10.11 -0.88 15.78
C GLN A 121 9.19 -0.18 14.78
N VAL A 122 8.42 -0.96 14.05
CA VAL A 122 7.45 -0.44 13.07
C VAL A 122 6.06 -0.35 13.70
N TRP A 123 5.36 0.73 13.39
CA TRP A 123 3.95 0.93 13.72
C TRP A 123 3.16 1.20 12.44
N LEU A 124 1.95 0.70 12.40
CA LEU A 124 0.94 1.14 11.44
C LEU A 124 0.01 2.12 12.14
N ARG A 125 0.01 3.36 11.68
CA ARG A 125 -0.97 4.37 12.07
C ARG A 125 -2.03 4.48 10.99
N LEU A 126 -3.30 4.52 11.40
CA LEU A 126 -4.42 4.72 10.48
C LEU A 126 -5.62 5.32 11.20
N ALA A 127 -6.52 5.92 10.42
CA ALA A 127 -7.88 6.21 10.84
C ALA A 127 -8.85 5.33 10.04
N PHE A 128 -10.04 5.09 10.55
CA PHE A 128 -11.09 4.36 9.86
C PHE A 128 -12.46 4.88 10.29
N GLY A 129 -13.47 4.66 9.46
CA GLY A 129 -14.84 5.07 9.75
C GLY A 129 -15.78 4.85 8.57
N ILE A 130 -17.02 5.30 8.75
CA ILE A 130 -18.04 5.33 7.70
C ILE A 130 -18.20 6.77 7.22
N ARG A 131 -18.17 6.98 5.91
CA ARG A 131 -18.27 8.32 5.31
C ARG A 131 -19.58 9.00 5.64
N ASP A 132 -19.51 10.31 5.76
CA ASP A 132 -20.69 11.17 5.87
C ASP A 132 -21.62 10.99 4.66
N GLY A 133 -22.92 11.10 4.92
CA GLY A 133 -23.97 10.83 3.95
C GLY A 133 -24.38 9.37 3.84
N ALA A 134 -23.68 8.45 4.50
CA ALA A 134 -24.15 7.07 4.63
C ALA A 134 -25.33 7.00 5.62
N GLU A 135 -26.41 6.36 5.20
CA GLU A 135 -27.59 6.10 6.04
C GLU A 135 -27.48 4.71 6.68
N ILE A 136 -26.33 4.43 7.31
CA ILE A 136 -26.07 3.12 7.93
C ILE A 136 -26.96 2.93 9.17
N ALA A 137 -27.62 1.77 9.25
CA ALA A 137 -28.45 1.45 10.40
C ALA A 137 -27.58 1.24 11.67
N PRO A 138 -28.08 1.58 12.89
CA PRO A 138 -27.29 1.49 14.12
C PRO A 138 -26.77 0.09 14.44
N ASP A 139 -27.46 -0.95 14.01
CA ASP A 139 -27.12 -2.36 14.17
C ASP A 139 -26.32 -2.95 13.01
N ASN A 140 -26.13 -2.18 11.93
CA ASN A 140 -25.35 -2.60 10.78
C ASN A 140 -23.88 -2.21 10.97
N LEU A 141 -23.01 -3.19 11.11
CA LEU A 141 -21.59 -3.00 11.39
C LEU A 141 -20.74 -3.38 10.18
N VAL A 142 -19.61 -2.69 10.04
CA VAL A 142 -18.52 -3.07 9.15
C VAL A 142 -17.37 -3.62 9.98
N ALA A 143 -16.87 -4.80 9.62
CA ALA A 143 -15.62 -5.31 10.15
C ALA A 143 -14.45 -4.71 9.35
N PHE A 144 -13.60 -3.98 10.06
CA PHE A 144 -12.31 -3.49 9.58
C PHE A 144 -11.22 -4.44 10.07
N SER A 145 -10.29 -4.83 9.22
CA SER A 145 -9.17 -5.67 9.66
C SER A 145 -7.90 -5.38 8.87
N VAL A 146 -6.75 -5.56 9.54
CA VAL A 146 -5.42 -5.50 8.95
C VAL A 146 -4.76 -6.86 9.12
N ARG A 147 -4.17 -7.37 8.03
CA ARG A 147 -3.35 -8.58 8.03
C ARG A 147 -1.94 -8.26 7.58
N ILE A 148 -0.99 -8.97 8.17
CA ILE A 148 0.43 -8.94 7.79
C ILE A 148 0.84 -10.36 7.46
N ASN A 149 1.30 -10.61 6.23
CA ASN A 149 1.71 -11.93 5.76
C ASN A 149 0.63 -13.01 6.00
N GLY A 150 -0.65 -12.63 5.83
CA GLY A 150 -1.82 -13.49 6.04
C GLY A 150 -2.30 -13.61 7.48
N LEU A 151 -1.57 -13.11 8.48
CA LEU A 151 -1.99 -13.12 9.88
C LEU A 151 -2.73 -11.83 10.23
N ARG A 152 -3.93 -11.94 10.81
CA ARG A 152 -4.67 -10.77 11.30
C ARG A 152 -3.99 -10.20 12.54
N VAL A 153 -3.44 -8.98 12.42
CA VAL A 153 -2.76 -8.26 13.50
C VAL A 153 -3.67 -7.28 14.22
N TRP A 154 -4.76 -6.86 13.56
CA TRP A 154 -5.75 -5.95 14.14
C TRP A 154 -7.12 -6.17 13.50
N GLY A 155 -8.17 -5.83 14.23
CA GLY A 155 -9.53 -5.80 13.71
C GLY A 155 -10.51 -5.15 14.67
N GLN A 156 -11.47 -4.41 14.11
CA GLN A 156 -12.53 -3.75 14.84
C GLN A 156 -13.82 -3.77 14.02
N GLN A 157 -14.96 -3.85 14.71
CA GLN A 157 -16.28 -3.66 14.11
C GLN A 157 -16.75 -2.24 14.43
N SER A 158 -17.25 -1.52 13.44
CA SER A 158 -17.71 -0.15 13.62
C SER A 158 -18.73 0.24 12.55
N ASN A 159 -19.64 1.13 12.93
CA ASN A 159 -20.48 1.92 12.04
C ASN A 159 -20.33 3.42 12.32
N ALA A 160 -19.27 3.80 13.02
CA ALA A 160 -19.05 5.17 13.45
C ALA A 160 -18.84 6.10 12.26
N GLN A 161 -19.62 7.18 12.22
CA GLN A 161 -19.44 8.32 11.34
C GLN A 161 -18.58 9.40 12.02
N SER A 162 -17.48 8.94 12.62
CA SER A 162 -16.39 9.77 13.16
C SER A 162 -15.08 9.02 12.97
N TRP A 163 -13.99 9.72 12.66
CA TRP A 163 -12.68 9.11 12.50
C TRP A 163 -12.22 8.44 13.80
N GLN A 164 -12.00 7.14 13.74
CA GLN A 164 -11.39 6.36 14.81
C GLN A 164 -9.92 6.14 14.45
N THR A 165 -8.98 6.64 15.27
CA THR A 165 -7.54 6.50 15.01
C THR A 165 -6.95 5.38 15.85
N VAL A 166 -6.04 4.61 15.25
CA VAL A 166 -5.31 3.55 15.94
C VAL A 166 -3.85 3.52 15.52
N ASP A 167 -2.97 3.22 16.48
CA ASP A 167 -1.55 2.93 16.27
C ASP A 167 -1.32 1.45 16.61
N ILE A 168 -0.92 0.65 15.63
CA ILE A 168 -0.76 -0.80 15.75
C ILE A 168 0.74 -1.12 15.71
N PRO A 169 1.34 -1.61 16.80
CA PRO A 169 2.73 -2.08 16.75
C PRO A 169 2.83 -3.32 15.88
N LEU A 170 3.79 -3.34 14.98
CA LEU A 170 4.00 -4.42 14.03
C LEU A 170 5.33 -5.10 14.26
N ASN A 171 5.34 -6.42 14.13
CA ASN A 171 6.56 -7.21 14.14
C ASN A 171 6.95 -7.54 12.69
N LEU A 172 7.56 -6.56 11.99
CA LEU A 172 8.07 -6.74 10.64
C LEU A 172 9.53 -7.12 10.65
N VAL A 173 9.93 -7.99 9.71
CA VAL A 173 11.33 -8.38 9.53
C VAL A 173 12.03 -7.36 8.65
N SER A 174 13.09 -6.73 9.19
CA SER A 174 13.91 -5.78 8.44
C SER A 174 14.61 -6.46 7.26
N GLY A 175 14.54 -5.83 6.10
CA GLY A 175 15.10 -6.36 4.85
C GLY A 175 14.13 -7.22 4.03
N ASP A 176 12.98 -7.61 4.59
CA ASP A 176 11.96 -8.41 3.91
C ASP A 176 10.89 -7.54 3.22
N ILE A 177 10.06 -8.19 2.42
CA ILE A 177 8.84 -7.59 1.86
C ILE A 177 7.66 -8.02 2.72
N ALA A 178 6.99 -7.06 3.35
CA ALA A 178 5.79 -7.30 4.12
C ALA A 178 4.55 -7.21 3.22
N ARG A 179 3.74 -8.28 3.16
CA ARG A 179 2.41 -8.23 2.56
C ARG A 179 1.41 -7.68 3.58
N ILE A 180 0.82 -6.52 3.28
CA ILE A 180 -0.09 -5.81 4.16
C ILE A 180 -1.45 -5.71 3.48
N GLU A 181 -2.50 -6.18 4.15
CA GLU A 181 -3.86 -6.20 3.65
C GLU A 181 -4.76 -5.34 4.54
N PHE A 182 -5.48 -4.41 3.94
CA PHE A 182 -6.61 -3.70 4.54
C PHE A 182 -7.88 -4.34 4.04
N ALA A 183 -8.70 -4.87 4.93
CA ALA A 183 -9.93 -5.55 4.54
C ALA A 183 -11.15 -5.01 5.27
N THR A 184 -12.25 -4.86 4.54
CA THR A 184 -13.56 -4.47 5.06
C THR A 184 -14.62 -5.50 4.68
N GLU A 185 -15.55 -5.79 5.60
CA GLU A 185 -16.65 -6.74 5.41
C GLU A 185 -17.93 -6.19 6.05
N ALA A 186 -19.03 -6.21 5.33
CA ALA A 186 -20.34 -5.91 5.90
C ALA A 186 -20.81 -7.10 6.74
N LEU A 187 -21.10 -6.86 8.01
CA LEU A 187 -21.60 -7.91 8.93
C LEU A 187 -23.13 -8.08 8.89
N GLY A 188 -23.81 -7.18 8.21
CA GLY A 188 -25.24 -7.20 7.96
C GLY A 188 -25.53 -6.83 6.51
N SER A 189 -26.33 -5.78 6.26
CA SER A 189 -26.55 -5.25 4.94
C SER A 189 -25.30 -4.55 4.41
N HIS A 190 -24.93 -4.78 3.14
CA HIS A 190 -23.86 -4.03 2.49
C HIS A 190 -24.26 -2.59 2.13
N GLN A 191 -25.58 -2.27 2.18
CA GLN A 191 -26.06 -0.93 1.89
C GLN A 191 -25.54 0.08 2.93
N TRP A 192 -25.07 1.24 2.42
CA TRP A 192 -24.55 2.33 3.22
C TRP A 192 -23.29 2.01 4.05
N THR A 193 -22.65 0.86 3.79
CA THR A 193 -21.37 0.49 4.43
C THR A 193 -20.18 1.19 3.77
N TRP A 194 -20.25 2.53 3.67
CA TRP A 194 -19.24 3.36 2.98
C TRP A 194 -17.95 3.48 3.80
N ALA A 195 -17.30 2.34 3.97
CA ALA A 195 -16.09 2.20 4.76
C ALA A 195 -14.89 2.88 4.11
N VAL A 196 -14.08 3.53 4.95
CA VAL A 196 -12.86 4.22 4.52
C VAL A 196 -11.72 4.03 5.52
N TRP A 197 -10.48 4.02 4.99
CA TRP A 197 -9.24 4.07 5.74
C TRP A 197 -8.58 5.42 5.52
N GLY A 198 -8.47 6.25 6.56
CA GLY A 198 -7.88 7.59 6.50
C GLY A 198 -6.38 7.54 6.78
N GLU A 199 -5.60 8.08 5.86
CA GLU A 199 -4.15 8.31 5.97
C GLU A 199 -3.37 7.11 6.56
N PRO A 200 -3.60 5.86 6.11
CA PRO A 200 -2.83 4.74 6.61
C PRO A 200 -1.35 4.90 6.26
N GLU A 201 -0.48 4.74 7.28
CA GLU A 201 0.95 4.97 7.16
C GLU A 201 1.73 4.00 8.05
N LEU A 202 2.79 3.39 7.52
CA LEU A 202 3.81 2.76 8.34
C LEU A 202 4.83 3.80 8.81
N ARG A 203 5.26 3.67 10.04
CA ARG A 203 6.37 4.43 10.63
C ARG A 203 7.33 3.49 11.32
N GLY A 204 8.63 3.71 11.12
CA GLY A 204 9.65 2.89 11.73
C GLY A 204 10.83 3.73 12.23
N LYS A 205 11.47 3.29 13.31
CA LYS A 205 12.71 3.90 13.78
C LYS A 205 13.88 3.38 12.94
N VAL A 206 14.75 4.27 12.50
CA VAL A 206 16.02 3.92 11.87
C VAL A 206 17.08 3.73 12.95
N VAL A 207 17.74 2.56 12.94
CA VAL A 207 18.90 2.27 13.80
C VAL A 207 20.15 2.69 13.04
N LYS A 208 20.93 3.56 13.67
CA LYS A 208 22.23 4.02 13.14
C LYS A 208 23.30 2.97 13.34
#